data_04735a469b1a0903d4fde5b36f85e74c
#
_entry.id   04735a469b1a0903d4fde5b36f85e74c
#
_cell.length_a   1.000
_cell.length_b   1.000
_cell.length_c   1.000
_cell.angle_alpha   90.00
_cell.angle_beta   90.00
_cell.angle_gamma   90.00
#
_symmetry.space_group_name_H-M   'P 1'
#
loop_
_entity.id
_entity.type
_entity.pdbx_description
1 polymer ?
#
loop_
_entity_poly.entity_id
_entity_poly.type
_entity_poly.pdbx_seq_one_letter_code
_entity_poly.pdbx_strand_id
1 'polypeptide(L)'
;MKRVDDFRLQFGKKELVPIVIGGMGVDISTAELALEAARLGGVGHISDAMVNTVADRRFNAKFVKDKLRQYKFNVANTDKSMVRFDLGQLAEATAMHVGRTMEAKRGEGLIFVNCMEKLTMNAPRETLRVRMSAALDAGIDGITLAAGLHLGSFALIEDHPRFRDAKLGIIVSSLRALQLFLRKTARCNRLPDYVVVEGPLAGGHLGFGMDWQQYDLATIFGEIHRYLTAEQLAIPLIPAGGIFTGSDAVSFLEQGAGAVQVATRFTVSRECGLPQDVKQHYFAATEDEIEVNQISPTGYPMRMLSSSPAIGDGIRPNCEAYGYLLDSNGSCSYITAYNREVAAHPGVKRISVRDKTCLCTQMRNFDCWTCGHYAYRLKDTSRRLPDGSWQLLNAEHIFHDYQFSTDGKILPPPG
;
A
#
# COMPACT_ATOMS: atom_id res chain seq x y z
N MET A 1 -28.06 -12.22 12.56
CA MET A 1 -26.68 -12.37 12.10
C MET A 1 -25.83 -11.28 12.71
N LYS A 2 -24.58 -11.60 13.05
CA LYS A 2 -23.63 -10.59 13.52
C LYS A 2 -23.22 -9.64 12.39
N ARG A 3 -22.85 -8.42 12.74
CA ARG A 3 -22.31 -7.37 11.89
C ARG A 3 -20.88 -7.07 12.31
N VAL A 4 -20.13 -6.42 11.47
CA VAL A 4 -18.79 -5.92 11.83
C VAL A 4 -18.88 -4.98 13.05
N ASP A 5 -19.96 -4.23 13.16
CA ASP A 5 -20.22 -3.33 14.31
C ASP A 5 -20.38 -4.02 15.67
N ASP A 6 -20.60 -5.33 15.68
CA ASP A 6 -20.68 -6.11 16.94
C ASP A 6 -19.29 -6.46 17.51
N PHE A 7 -18.20 -6.12 16.81
CA PHE A 7 -16.82 -6.39 17.18
C PHE A 7 -16.03 -5.09 17.37
N ARG A 8 -14.91 -5.15 18.08
CA ARG A 8 -14.02 -4.00 18.29
C ARG A 8 -12.55 -4.40 18.13
N LEU A 9 -11.78 -3.55 17.48
CA LEU A 9 -10.32 -3.62 17.45
C LEU A 9 -9.78 -2.94 18.70
N GLN A 10 -8.99 -3.67 19.51
CA GLN A 10 -8.40 -3.17 20.73
C GLN A 10 -6.94 -2.75 20.53
N PHE A 11 -6.63 -1.48 20.80
CA PHE A 11 -5.26 -1.00 20.93
C PHE A 11 -5.04 -0.37 22.31
N GLY A 12 -4.69 -1.21 23.28
CA GLY A 12 -4.61 -0.80 24.68
C GLY A 12 -5.99 -0.45 25.23
N LYS A 13 -6.19 0.82 25.60
CA LYS A 13 -7.51 1.33 26.08
C LYS A 13 -8.42 1.82 24.95
N LYS A 14 -7.94 1.85 23.71
CA LYS A 14 -8.68 2.38 22.60
C LYS A 14 -9.47 1.27 21.91
N GLU A 15 -10.76 1.50 21.71
CA GLU A 15 -11.67 0.61 20.99
C GLU A 15 -12.04 1.25 19.66
N LEU A 16 -11.85 0.51 18.57
CA LEU A 16 -12.08 1.00 17.22
C LEU A 16 -13.07 0.09 16.48
N VAL A 17 -13.74 0.64 15.49
CA VAL A 17 -14.45 -0.15 14.49
C VAL A 17 -13.41 -1.04 13.78
N PRO A 18 -13.62 -2.37 13.69
CA PRO A 18 -12.58 -3.29 13.24
C PRO A 18 -12.44 -3.31 11.70
N ILE A 19 -12.41 -2.11 11.10
CA ILE A 19 -12.21 -1.89 9.67
C ILE A 19 -10.94 -1.05 9.48
N VAL A 20 -10.00 -1.61 8.72
CA VAL A 20 -8.76 -0.95 8.32
C VAL A 20 -8.83 -0.70 6.81
N ILE A 21 -8.79 0.55 6.37
CA ILE A 21 -8.61 0.87 4.95
C ILE A 21 -7.12 0.71 4.64
N GLY A 22 -6.78 -0.29 3.83
CA GLY A 22 -5.40 -0.66 3.53
C GLY A 22 -4.62 0.42 2.79
N GLY A 23 -3.32 0.47 3.02
CA GLY A 23 -2.41 1.40 2.35
C GLY A 23 -2.23 1.05 0.88
N MET A 24 -2.52 2.02 0.00
CA MET A 24 -2.38 1.93 -1.45
C MET A 24 -1.40 2.97 -1.94
N GLY A 25 -0.44 2.55 -2.78
CA GLY A 25 0.70 3.37 -3.17
C GLY A 25 0.36 4.60 -4.00
N VAL A 26 1.25 5.56 -3.90
CA VAL A 26 1.37 6.87 -4.53
C VAL A 26 0.08 7.71 -4.47
N ASP A 27 -0.27 8.13 -3.26
CA ASP A 27 -1.43 9.01 -3.00
C ASP A 27 -2.78 8.43 -3.50
N ILE A 28 -2.85 7.10 -3.69
CA ILE A 28 -4.12 6.40 -3.89
C ILE A 28 -4.84 6.31 -2.55
N SER A 29 -4.13 5.90 -1.48
CA SER A 29 -4.55 6.17 -0.10
C SER A 29 -4.23 7.61 0.24
N THR A 30 -5.19 8.48 0.00
CA THR A 30 -5.08 9.92 0.22
C THR A 30 -5.25 10.28 1.68
N ALA A 31 -4.86 11.50 2.04
CA ALA A 31 -5.20 12.08 3.34
C ALA A 31 -6.72 12.10 3.57
N GLU A 32 -7.50 12.45 2.54
CA GLU A 32 -8.96 12.53 2.59
C GLU A 32 -9.57 11.17 2.93
N LEU A 33 -9.11 10.09 2.28
CA LEU A 33 -9.59 8.73 2.56
C LEU A 33 -9.22 8.27 3.98
N ALA A 34 -7.99 8.57 4.43
CA ALA A 34 -7.55 8.21 5.77
C ALA A 34 -8.30 8.99 6.85
N LEU A 35 -8.60 10.27 6.61
CA LEU A 35 -9.38 11.12 7.50
C LEU A 35 -10.82 10.61 7.66
N GLU A 36 -11.44 10.16 6.57
CA GLU A 36 -12.78 9.55 6.65
C GLU A 36 -12.78 8.26 7.47
N ALA A 37 -11.81 7.36 7.27
CA ALA A 37 -11.69 6.17 8.09
C ALA A 37 -11.55 6.51 9.58
N ALA A 38 -10.71 7.51 9.91
CA ALA A 38 -10.52 7.95 11.30
C ALA A 38 -11.78 8.61 11.88
N ARG A 39 -12.49 9.42 11.10
CA ARG A 39 -13.76 10.04 11.49
C ARG A 39 -14.83 9.00 11.85
N LEU A 40 -14.86 7.90 11.11
CA LEU A 40 -15.79 6.78 11.29
C LEU A 40 -15.35 5.77 12.35
N GLY A 41 -14.27 6.05 13.07
CA GLY A 41 -13.78 5.23 14.18
C GLY A 41 -12.95 4.01 13.78
N GLY A 42 -12.61 3.86 12.49
CA GLY A 42 -11.72 2.81 11.99
C GLY A 42 -10.26 3.25 11.89
N VAL A 43 -9.49 2.55 11.05
CA VAL A 43 -8.09 2.87 10.77
C VAL A 43 -7.93 3.19 9.29
N GLY A 44 -7.37 4.36 9.00
CA GLY A 44 -7.00 4.77 7.64
C GLY A 44 -5.48 4.75 7.44
N HIS A 45 -5.06 4.64 6.19
CA HIS A 45 -3.65 4.76 5.81
C HIS A 45 -3.43 5.91 4.85
N ILE A 46 -2.32 6.60 5.00
CA ILE A 46 -1.69 7.40 3.94
C ILE A 46 -0.44 6.64 3.45
N SER A 47 -0.05 6.86 2.20
CA SER A 47 1.12 6.20 1.62
C SER A 47 2.36 7.09 1.68
N ASP A 48 3.51 6.50 2.00
CA ASP A 48 4.81 7.18 1.91
C ASP A 48 5.45 7.05 0.51
N ALA A 49 4.80 6.30 -0.38
CA ALA A 49 5.31 6.07 -1.72
C ALA A 49 5.45 7.39 -2.51
N MET A 50 6.68 7.64 -3.01
CA MET A 50 7.01 8.85 -3.79
C MET A 50 6.60 10.15 -3.08
N VAL A 51 6.78 10.24 -1.77
CA VAL A 51 6.30 11.33 -0.92
C VAL A 51 6.74 12.72 -1.41
N ASN A 52 7.95 12.85 -2.01
CA ASN A 52 8.40 14.10 -2.62
C ASN A 52 7.48 14.54 -3.78
N THR A 53 7.02 13.60 -4.61
CA THR A 53 6.07 13.87 -5.70
C THR A 53 4.69 14.25 -5.14
N VAL A 54 4.27 13.58 -4.08
CA VAL A 54 3.02 13.89 -3.36
C VAL A 54 3.07 15.29 -2.75
N ALA A 55 4.19 15.64 -2.10
CA ALA A 55 4.38 16.97 -1.52
C ALA A 55 4.40 18.10 -2.58
N ASP A 56 5.08 17.86 -3.71
CA ASP A 56 5.07 18.81 -4.84
C ASP A 56 3.65 19.05 -5.37
N ARG A 57 2.87 17.99 -5.52
CA ARG A 57 1.49 18.08 -6.02
C ARG A 57 0.54 18.74 -5.02
N ARG A 58 0.61 18.36 -3.74
CA ARG A 58 -0.34 18.81 -2.72
C ARG A 58 0.00 20.15 -2.09
N PHE A 59 1.28 20.45 -1.95
CA PHE A 59 1.76 21.61 -1.18
C PHE A 59 2.59 22.58 -2.01
N ASN A 60 2.63 22.39 -3.34
CA ASN A 60 3.41 23.24 -4.25
C ASN A 60 4.91 23.31 -3.86
N ALA A 61 5.45 22.21 -3.32
CA ALA A 61 6.89 22.05 -3.09
C ALA A 61 7.61 21.88 -4.44
N LYS A 62 8.93 21.77 -4.43
CA LYS A 62 9.73 21.68 -5.65
C LYS A 62 10.81 20.57 -5.57
N PHE A 63 10.60 19.60 -4.70
CA PHE A 63 11.58 18.55 -4.40
C PHE A 63 11.99 17.75 -5.64
N VAL A 64 11.02 17.33 -6.45
CA VAL A 64 11.28 16.60 -7.71
C VAL A 64 12.03 17.49 -8.71
N LYS A 65 11.64 18.76 -8.83
CA LYS A 65 12.30 19.74 -9.71
C LYS A 65 13.75 20.00 -9.27
N ASP A 66 13.98 20.13 -7.99
CA ASP A 66 15.32 20.39 -7.42
C ASP A 66 16.22 19.17 -7.60
N LYS A 67 15.69 17.97 -7.36
CA LYS A 67 16.39 16.71 -7.64
C LYS A 67 16.74 16.54 -9.12
N LEU A 68 15.80 16.83 -10.03
CA LEU A 68 16.08 16.84 -11.48
C LEU A 68 17.18 17.84 -11.85
N ARG A 69 17.20 19.02 -11.24
CA ARG A 69 18.24 20.03 -11.47
C ARG A 69 19.61 19.55 -10.98
N GLN A 70 19.65 18.94 -9.81
CA GLN A 70 20.88 18.37 -9.23
C GLN A 70 21.48 17.30 -10.13
N TYR A 71 20.66 16.42 -10.70
CA TYR A 71 21.10 15.27 -11.50
C TYR A 71 20.90 15.46 -13.01
N LYS A 72 20.76 16.71 -13.50
CA LYS A 72 20.48 16.98 -14.92
C LYS A 72 21.51 16.36 -15.89
N PHE A 73 22.78 16.29 -15.49
CA PHE A 73 23.85 15.70 -16.29
C PHE A 73 23.81 14.18 -16.30
N ASN A 74 23.10 13.56 -15.36
CA ASN A 74 22.96 12.11 -15.27
C ASN A 74 21.76 11.57 -16.07
N VAL A 75 20.90 12.43 -16.62
CA VAL A 75 19.69 12.01 -17.35
C VAL A 75 19.99 11.13 -18.56
N ALA A 76 21.09 11.43 -19.29
CA ALA A 76 21.53 10.63 -20.43
C ALA A 76 22.31 9.37 -20.02
N ASN A 77 22.81 9.29 -18.79
CA ASN A 77 23.59 8.17 -18.29
C ASN A 77 22.68 6.98 -17.98
N THR A 78 23.09 5.80 -18.40
CA THR A 78 22.42 4.53 -18.05
C THR A 78 22.77 4.06 -16.64
N ASP A 79 23.94 4.46 -16.12
CA ASP A 79 24.29 4.25 -14.71
C ASP A 79 23.60 5.27 -13.81
N LYS A 80 22.71 4.79 -12.94
CA LYS A 80 21.96 5.59 -11.96
C LYS A 80 22.50 5.44 -10.53
N SER A 81 23.67 4.81 -10.35
CA SER A 81 24.26 4.52 -9.03
C SER A 81 24.54 5.77 -8.19
N MET A 82 24.77 6.90 -8.83
CA MET A 82 25.04 8.19 -8.17
C MET A 82 23.78 8.95 -7.74
N VAL A 83 22.60 8.57 -8.27
CA VAL A 83 21.36 9.29 -7.99
C VAL A 83 20.86 8.96 -6.58
N ARG A 84 20.63 9.96 -5.77
CA ARG A 84 20.18 9.85 -4.36
C ARG A 84 18.98 10.73 -4.09
N PHE A 85 18.21 10.42 -3.05
CA PHE A 85 17.35 11.40 -2.42
C PHE A 85 18.17 12.34 -1.53
N ASP A 86 17.82 13.62 -1.51
CA ASP A 86 18.20 14.49 -0.41
C ASP A 86 17.39 14.08 0.83
N LEU A 87 18.08 13.66 1.89
CA LEU A 87 17.43 13.14 3.09
C LEU A 87 16.67 14.22 3.86
N GLY A 88 17.14 15.49 3.80
CA GLY A 88 16.43 16.63 4.40
C GLY A 88 15.10 16.89 3.69
N GLN A 89 15.12 16.97 2.35
CA GLN A 89 13.91 17.15 1.56
C GLN A 89 12.95 15.96 1.71
N LEU A 90 13.48 14.74 1.85
CA LEU A 90 12.66 13.55 2.08
C LEU A 90 11.96 13.60 3.45
N ALA A 91 12.67 14.05 4.50
CA ALA A 91 12.10 14.27 5.82
C ALA A 91 11.03 15.36 5.78
N GLU A 92 11.33 16.50 5.13
CA GLU A 92 10.40 17.63 5.00
C GLU A 92 9.13 17.23 4.25
N ALA A 93 9.24 16.55 3.11
CA ALA A 93 8.10 16.04 2.34
C ALA A 93 7.22 15.10 3.18
N THR A 94 7.85 14.20 3.95
CA THR A 94 7.13 13.29 4.85
C THR A 94 6.43 14.06 5.97
N ALA A 95 7.12 14.99 6.62
CA ALA A 95 6.56 15.82 7.69
C ALA A 95 5.39 16.68 7.19
N MET A 96 5.49 17.26 6.00
CA MET A 96 4.40 18.02 5.38
C MET A 96 3.16 17.13 5.16
N HIS A 97 3.35 15.97 4.54
CA HIS A 97 2.24 15.08 4.21
C HIS A 97 1.56 14.52 5.46
N VAL A 98 2.34 14.01 6.41
CA VAL A 98 1.84 13.46 7.68
C VAL A 98 1.27 14.57 8.56
N GLY A 99 2.01 15.65 8.79
CA GLY A 99 1.62 16.74 9.68
C GLY A 99 0.29 17.36 9.26
N ARG A 100 0.13 17.71 7.98
CA ARG A 100 -1.14 18.25 7.46
C ARG A 100 -2.30 17.29 7.61
N THR A 101 -2.05 16.00 7.43
CA THR A 101 -3.09 14.98 7.64
C THR A 101 -3.48 14.89 9.11
N MET A 102 -2.51 14.87 10.02
CA MET A 102 -2.78 14.76 11.46
C MET A 102 -3.43 16.03 12.03
N GLU A 103 -3.08 17.23 11.55
CA GLU A 103 -3.75 18.48 11.90
C GLU A 103 -5.24 18.49 11.54
N ALA A 104 -5.59 17.85 10.42
CA ALA A 104 -6.96 17.74 9.94
C ALA A 104 -7.76 16.60 10.57
N LYS A 105 -7.12 15.68 11.30
CA LYS A 105 -7.75 14.51 11.89
C LYS A 105 -8.91 14.87 12.81
N ARG A 106 -10.02 14.15 12.65
CA ARG A 106 -11.21 14.22 13.49
C ARG A 106 -11.66 12.81 13.84
N GLY A 107 -12.41 12.68 14.94
CA GLY A 107 -12.90 11.39 15.44
C GLY A 107 -11.84 10.60 16.20
N GLU A 108 -12.25 9.42 16.67
CA GLU A 108 -11.46 8.56 17.56
C GLU A 108 -10.61 7.51 16.84
N GLY A 109 -10.81 7.35 15.54
CA GLY A 109 -10.04 6.41 14.73
C GLY A 109 -8.55 6.75 14.64
N LEU A 110 -7.79 5.91 13.95
CA LEU A 110 -6.34 6.06 13.81
C LEU A 110 -5.94 6.28 12.35
N ILE A 111 -4.85 7.00 12.15
CA ILE A 111 -4.22 7.19 10.84
C ILE A 111 -2.80 6.63 10.90
N PHE A 112 -2.50 5.70 10.01
CA PHE A 112 -1.18 5.09 9.88
C PHE A 112 -0.52 5.52 8.57
N VAL A 113 0.80 5.49 8.53
CA VAL A 113 1.53 5.57 7.27
C VAL A 113 1.89 4.16 6.78
N ASN A 114 1.54 3.85 5.54
CA ASN A 114 1.96 2.64 4.86
C ASN A 114 3.37 2.85 4.31
N CYS A 115 4.37 2.34 5.03
CA CYS A 115 5.78 2.59 4.76
C CYS A 115 6.37 1.47 3.90
N MET A 116 6.81 1.81 2.70
CA MET A 116 7.27 0.84 1.70
C MET A 116 8.79 0.73 1.68
N GLU A 117 9.33 -0.45 2.00
CA GLU A 117 10.76 -0.72 1.97
C GLU A 117 11.36 -0.57 0.56
N LYS A 118 10.62 -1.02 -0.45
CA LYS A 118 11.14 -1.10 -1.84
C LYS A 118 11.13 0.21 -2.61
N LEU A 119 10.39 1.23 -2.14
CA LEU A 119 10.32 2.54 -2.79
C LEU A 119 11.40 3.49 -2.29
N THR A 120 12.63 3.23 -2.66
CA THR A 120 13.80 3.98 -2.22
C THR A 120 14.80 4.18 -3.35
N MET A 121 16.01 4.62 -3.02
CA MET A 121 17.15 4.78 -3.93
C MET A 121 18.40 4.14 -3.32
N ASN A 122 19.56 4.45 -3.86
CA ASN A 122 20.86 3.89 -3.51
C ASN A 122 21.27 3.93 -2.02
N ALA A 123 20.42 4.49 -1.15
CA ALA A 123 20.58 4.50 0.30
C ALA A 123 19.28 3.97 0.97
N PRO A 124 18.91 2.68 0.80
CA PRO A 124 17.60 2.16 1.21
C PRO A 124 17.35 2.25 2.71
N ARG A 125 18.35 1.98 3.53
CA ARG A 125 18.19 2.01 4.99
C ARG A 125 18.03 3.44 5.52
N GLU A 126 18.84 4.36 5.02
CA GLU A 126 18.83 5.76 5.39
C GLU A 126 17.51 6.44 4.97
N THR A 127 17.06 6.20 3.75
CA THR A 127 15.79 6.74 3.26
C THR A 127 14.60 6.17 4.01
N LEU A 128 14.61 4.89 4.36
CA LEU A 128 13.57 4.27 5.16
C LEU A 128 13.55 4.85 6.60
N ARG A 129 14.73 4.94 7.25
CA ARG A 129 14.85 5.54 8.57
C ARG A 129 14.29 6.96 8.59
N VAL A 130 14.68 7.79 7.63
CA VAL A 130 14.26 9.20 7.54
C VAL A 130 12.75 9.31 7.39
N ARG A 131 12.12 8.53 6.52
CA ARG A 131 10.65 8.56 6.33
C ARG A 131 9.91 8.10 7.59
N MET A 132 10.37 7.02 8.22
CA MET A 132 9.75 6.53 9.47
C MET A 132 9.90 7.54 10.61
N SER A 133 11.11 8.09 10.83
CA SER A 133 11.37 9.08 11.88
C SER A 133 10.55 10.36 11.65
N ALA A 134 10.56 10.91 10.43
CA ALA A 134 9.80 12.13 10.12
C ALA A 134 8.29 11.92 10.26
N ALA A 135 7.77 10.73 9.95
CA ALA A 135 6.37 10.40 10.19
C ALA A 135 6.03 10.36 11.70
N LEU A 136 6.92 9.78 12.51
CA LEU A 136 6.77 9.76 13.96
C LEU A 136 6.85 11.16 14.56
N ASP A 137 7.83 11.98 14.14
CA ASP A 137 7.97 13.38 14.57
C ASP A 137 6.74 14.23 14.22
N ALA A 138 6.14 13.98 13.05
CA ALA A 138 4.93 14.64 12.60
C ALA A 138 3.64 14.15 13.29
N GLY A 139 3.75 13.24 14.25
CA GLY A 139 2.64 12.84 15.11
C GLY A 139 1.76 11.72 14.59
N ILE A 140 2.18 10.94 13.59
CA ILE A 140 1.39 9.80 13.08
C ILE A 140 1.00 8.85 14.21
N ASP A 141 -0.20 8.26 14.16
CA ASP A 141 -0.65 7.27 15.16
C ASP A 141 0.10 5.94 15.04
N GLY A 142 0.53 5.57 13.83
CA GLY A 142 1.27 4.33 13.62
C GLY A 142 1.88 4.19 12.22
N ILE A 143 2.64 3.11 12.06
CA ILE A 143 3.33 2.75 10.82
C ILE A 143 3.01 1.30 10.48
N THR A 144 2.53 1.06 9.26
CA THR A 144 2.43 -0.29 8.68
C THR A 144 3.62 -0.52 7.76
N LEU A 145 4.46 -1.48 8.07
CA LEU A 145 5.61 -1.84 7.25
C LEU A 145 5.18 -2.77 6.12
N ALA A 146 5.27 -2.28 4.88
CA ALA A 146 4.75 -2.93 3.68
C ALA A 146 5.80 -3.08 2.58
N ALA A 147 5.46 -3.80 1.52
CA ALA A 147 6.29 -4.04 0.34
C ALA A 147 7.65 -4.66 0.66
N GLY A 148 7.64 -5.72 1.46
CA GLY A 148 8.78 -6.53 1.87
C GLY A 148 8.66 -7.04 3.30
N LEU A 149 9.50 -8.01 3.67
CA LEU A 149 9.60 -8.47 5.04
C LEU A 149 10.65 -7.65 5.80
N HIS A 150 10.21 -6.67 6.54
CA HIS A 150 11.00 -5.63 7.20
C HIS A 150 11.82 -6.12 8.42
N LEU A 151 12.69 -7.09 8.22
CA LEU A 151 13.45 -7.75 9.29
C LEU A 151 14.36 -6.84 10.13
N GLY A 152 14.72 -5.67 9.61
CA GLY A 152 15.62 -4.72 10.26
C GLY A 152 14.99 -3.36 10.58
N SER A 153 13.73 -3.13 10.21
CA SER A 153 13.16 -1.78 10.22
C SER A 153 12.91 -1.24 11.64
N PHE A 154 12.53 -2.09 12.58
CA PHE A 154 12.39 -1.67 13.98
C PHE A 154 13.69 -1.11 14.55
N ALA A 155 14.82 -1.74 14.23
CA ALA A 155 16.13 -1.27 14.68
C ALA A 155 16.58 0.06 14.04
N LEU A 156 15.93 0.50 12.96
CA LEU A 156 16.24 1.81 12.36
C LEU A 156 15.69 2.98 13.18
N ILE A 157 14.69 2.72 14.02
CA ILE A 157 13.97 3.73 14.80
C ILE A 157 13.88 3.39 16.29
N GLU A 158 14.67 2.42 16.77
CA GLU A 158 14.61 1.98 18.19
C GLU A 158 15.03 3.10 19.16
N ASP A 159 15.82 4.05 18.71
CA ASP A 159 16.26 5.25 19.43
C ASP A 159 15.24 6.41 19.38
N HIS A 160 14.18 6.29 18.60
CA HIS A 160 13.19 7.35 18.46
C HIS A 160 12.29 7.45 19.71
N PRO A 161 12.02 8.67 20.25
CA PRO A 161 11.21 8.85 21.46
C PRO A 161 9.84 8.18 21.40
N ARG A 162 9.19 8.22 20.23
CA ARG A 162 7.88 7.61 19.99
C ARG A 162 7.93 6.13 19.60
N PHE A 163 9.10 5.50 19.62
CA PHE A 163 9.22 4.09 19.25
C PHE A 163 8.31 3.16 20.07
N ARG A 164 8.06 3.48 21.35
CA ARG A 164 7.21 2.67 22.23
C ARG A 164 5.72 3.05 22.16
N ASP A 165 5.39 4.26 21.75
CA ASP A 165 4.03 4.81 21.82
C ASP A 165 3.25 4.64 20.51
N ALA A 166 3.90 4.86 19.36
CA ALA A 166 3.28 4.70 18.07
C ALA A 166 2.98 3.22 17.77
N LYS A 167 1.89 2.96 17.05
CA LYS A 167 1.52 1.60 16.63
C LYS A 167 2.39 1.14 15.47
N LEU A 168 3.11 0.05 15.63
CA LEU A 168 3.96 -0.51 14.59
C LEU A 168 3.42 -1.88 14.16
N GLY A 169 3.02 -1.98 12.91
CA GLY A 169 2.51 -3.21 12.31
C GLY A 169 3.34 -3.69 11.13
N ILE A 170 3.15 -4.95 10.80
CA ILE A 170 3.81 -5.61 9.67
C ILE A 170 2.80 -6.34 8.81
N ILE A 171 3.16 -6.59 7.57
CA ILE A 171 2.40 -7.44 6.65
C ILE A 171 3.17 -8.74 6.42
N VAL A 172 2.49 -9.86 6.58
CA VAL A 172 3.04 -11.20 6.32
C VAL A 172 2.05 -12.03 5.50
N SER A 173 2.58 -12.92 4.66
CA SER A 173 1.79 -13.84 3.84
C SER A 173 1.97 -15.31 4.26
N SER A 174 2.64 -15.57 5.40
CA SER A 174 2.82 -16.92 5.94
C SER A 174 3.25 -16.91 7.39
N LEU A 175 2.99 -18.01 8.10
CA LEU A 175 3.51 -18.24 9.45
C LEU A 175 5.04 -18.16 9.50
N ARG A 176 5.73 -18.71 8.50
CA ARG A 176 7.21 -18.65 8.43
C ARG A 176 7.72 -17.22 8.41
N ALA A 177 7.07 -16.34 7.64
CA ALA A 177 7.44 -14.92 7.57
C ALA A 177 7.28 -14.24 8.94
N LEU A 178 6.17 -14.49 9.65
CA LEU A 178 5.95 -13.97 10.99
C LEU A 178 7.02 -14.46 11.97
N GLN A 179 7.28 -15.76 12.02
CA GLN A 179 8.29 -16.35 12.91
C GLN A 179 9.69 -15.78 12.66
N LEU A 180 10.04 -15.57 11.37
CA LEU A 180 11.31 -14.96 11.02
C LEU A 180 11.39 -13.51 11.50
N PHE A 181 10.31 -12.74 11.33
CA PHE A 181 10.23 -11.36 11.82
C PHE A 181 10.38 -11.32 13.34
N LEU A 182 9.59 -12.08 14.10
CA LEU A 182 9.64 -12.10 15.56
C LEU A 182 11.02 -12.44 16.09
N ARG A 183 11.70 -13.44 15.51
CA ARG A 183 13.08 -13.80 15.90
C ARG A 183 14.08 -12.66 15.63
N LYS A 184 13.94 -11.97 14.49
CA LYS A 184 14.88 -10.90 14.10
C LYS A 184 14.66 -9.61 14.90
N THR A 185 13.44 -9.32 15.30
CA THR A 185 13.10 -8.11 16.08
C THR A 185 13.19 -8.30 17.59
N ALA A 186 13.38 -9.53 18.09
CA ALA A 186 13.53 -9.81 19.52
C ALA A 186 14.58 -8.93 20.19
N ARG A 187 15.68 -8.60 19.50
CA ARG A 187 16.75 -7.72 20.00
C ARG A 187 16.28 -6.30 20.33
N CYS A 188 15.24 -5.80 19.66
CA CYS A 188 14.67 -4.48 19.94
C CYS A 188 13.72 -4.51 21.17
N ASN A 189 13.52 -5.68 21.78
CA ASN A 189 12.57 -5.91 22.86
C ASN A 189 11.21 -5.27 22.59
N ARG A 190 10.70 -5.47 21.35
CA ARG A 190 9.42 -4.96 20.90
C ARG A 190 8.74 -5.93 19.93
N LEU A 191 7.51 -6.30 20.28
CA LEU A 191 6.60 -7.00 19.38
C LEU A 191 5.88 -5.99 18.45
N PRO A 192 5.40 -6.42 17.29
CA PRO A 192 4.47 -5.59 16.51
C PRO A 192 3.16 -5.41 17.29
N ASP A 193 2.55 -4.23 17.18
CA ASP A 193 1.24 -3.94 17.80
C ASP A 193 0.09 -4.65 17.06
N TYR A 194 0.29 -5.04 15.82
CA TYR A 194 -0.63 -5.80 14.99
C TYR A 194 0.10 -6.46 13.82
N VAL A 195 -0.53 -7.48 13.25
CA VAL A 195 -0.03 -8.17 12.06
C VAL A 195 -1.13 -8.23 11.02
N VAL A 196 -0.88 -7.65 9.85
CA VAL A 196 -1.72 -7.85 8.67
C VAL A 196 -1.35 -9.18 8.03
N VAL A 197 -2.33 -10.07 7.89
CA VAL A 197 -2.18 -11.35 7.21
C VAL A 197 -2.69 -11.19 5.79
N GLU A 198 -1.76 -11.07 4.84
CA GLU A 198 -2.09 -10.88 3.43
C GLU A 198 -2.34 -12.21 2.75
N GLY A 199 -3.53 -12.34 2.16
CA GLY A 199 -3.92 -13.50 1.36
C GLY A 199 -3.63 -13.34 -0.13
N PRO A 200 -3.76 -14.45 -0.88
CA PRO A 200 -3.42 -14.50 -2.31
C PRO A 200 -4.32 -13.63 -3.19
N LEU A 201 -5.49 -13.20 -2.73
CA LEU A 201 -6.43 -12.35 -3.48
C LEU A 201 -6.19 -10.85 -3.27
N ALA A 202 -5.13 -10.48 -2.55
CA ALA A 202 -4.73 -9.08 -2.38
C ALA A 202 -4.34 -8.43 -3.71
N GLY A 203 -4.33 -7.10 -3.74
CA GLY A 203 -3.94 -6.29 -4.90
C GLY A 203 -2.50 -5.81 -4.83
N GLY A 204 -1.98 -5.40 -5.97
CA GLY A 204 -0.60 -4.94 -6.08
C GLY A 204 0.42 -6.08 -5.97
N HIS A 205 1.55 -5.80 -5.33
CA HIS A 205 2.59 -6.81 -5.15
C HIS A 205 2.15 -7.88 -4.17
N LEU A 206 2.30 -9.14 -4.57
CA LEU A 206 1.90 -10.29 -3.77
C LEU A 206 3.08 -10.84 -2.97
N GLY A 207 2.82 -11.28 -1.75
CA GLY A 207 3.74 -12.06 -0.93
C GLY A 207 3.84 -13.55 -1.35
N PHE A 208 3.31 -13.89 -2.52
CA PHE A 208 3.23 -15.23 -3.12
C PHE A 208 3.96 -15.28 -4.45
N GLY A 209 4.29 -16.48 -4.91
CA GLY A 209 4.78 -16.74 -6.27
C GLY A 209 3.67 -16.71 -7.32
N MET A 210 4.00 -17.16 -8.53
CA MET A 210 3.01 -17.34 -9.61
C MET A 210 2.04 -18.51 -9.34
N ASP A 211 2.30 -19.29 -8.31
CA ASP A 211 1.46 -20.38 -7.78
C ASP A 211 0.48 -19.89 -6.70
N TRP A 212 0.18 -18.59 -6.66
CA TRP A 212 -0.65 -17.93 -5.65
C TRP A 212 -2.04 -18.58 -5.46
N GLN A 213 -2.59 -19.22 -6.49
CA GLN A 213 -3.87 -19.94 -6.43
C GLN A 213 -3.88 -21.14 -5.48
N GLN A 214 -2.70 -21.64 -5.10
CA GLN A 214 -2.57 -22.78 -4.18
C GLN A 214 -2.75 -22.38 -2.71
N TYR A 215 -2.84 -21.08 -2.43
CA TYR A 215 -2.93 -20.53 -1.09
C TYR A 215 -4.33 -20.00 -0.80
N ASP A 216 -4.69 -20.01 0.48
CA ASP A 216 -5.96 -19.50 0.98
C ASP A 216 -5.77 -18.64 2.23
N LEU A 217 -6.44 -17.49 2.29
CA LEU A 217 -6.33 -16.55 3.40
C LEU A 217 -6.79 -17.15 4.73
N ALA A 218 -7.90 -17.91 4.74
CA ALA A 218 -8.44 -18.48 5.98
C ALA A 218 -7.48 -19.51 6.57
N THR A 219 -6.86 -20.32 5.72
CA THR A 219 -5.83 -21.29 6.11
C THR A 219 -4.62 -20.60 6.73
N ILE A 220 -4.05 -19.58 6.06
CA ILE A 220 -2.88 -18.84 6.54
C ILE A 220 -3.22 -18.12 7.85
N PHE A 221 -4.38 -17.48 7.93
CA PHE A 221 -4.85 -16.81 9.14
C PHE A 221 -4.97 -17.80 10.30
N GLY A 222 -5.59 -18.96 10.08
CA GLY A 222 -5.76 -19.99 11.10
C GLY A 222 -4.43 -20.58 11.60
N GLU A 223 -3.43 -20.73 10.74
CA GLU A 223 -2.08 -21.17 11.13
C GLU A 223 -1.41 -20.14 12.03
N ILE A 224 -1.44 -18.87 11.64
CA ILE A 224 -0.84 -17.77 12.38
C ILE A 224 -1.57 -17.57 13.73
N HIS A 225 -2.89 -17.63 13.74
CA HIS A 225 -3.70 -17.48 14.95
C HIS A 225 -3.39 -18.57 15.97
N ARG A 226 -3.35 -19.83 15.53
CA ARG A 226 -2.97 -20.97 16.41
C ARG A 226 -1.55 -20.81 16.98
N TYR A 227 -0.61 -20.38 16.16
CA TYR A 227 0.77 -20.12 16.61
C TYR A 227 0.83 -19.04 17.67
N LEU A 228 0.21 -17.86 17.45
CA LEU A 228 0.20 -16.77 18.44
C LEU A 228 -0.48 -17.19 19.75
N THR A 229 -1.56 -17.96 19.66
CA THR A 229 -2.25 -18.51 20.84
C THR A 229 -1.34 -19.46 21.63
N ALA A 230 -0.65 -20.39 20.94
CA ALA A 230 0.27 -21.34 21.57
C ALA A 230 1.47 -20.65 22.25
N GLU A 231 1.99 -19.58 21.62
CA GLU A 231 3.09 -18.76 22.16
C GLU A 231 2.60 -17.70 23.18
N GLN A 232 1.31 -17.64 23.48
CA GLN A 232 0.69 -16.63 24.38
C GLN A 232 0.98 -15.17 23.95
N LEU A 233 1.05 -14.91 22.66
CA LEU A 233 1.29 -13.60 22.08
C LEU A 233 -0.03 -12.92 21.73
N ALA A 234 -0.42 -11.91 22.51
CA ALA A 234 -1.66 -11.14 22.31
C ALA A 234 -1.48 -10.06 21.23
N ILE A 235 -1.20 -10.46 20.00
CA ILE A 235 -1.04 -9.57 18.85
C ILE A 235 -2.29 -9.66 17.97
N PRO A 236 -3.04 -8.56 17.77
CA PRO A 236 -4.19 -8.54 16.86
C PRO A 236 -3.78 -8.93 15.44
N LEU A 237 -4.51 -9.89 14.87
CA LEU A 237 -4.38 -10.29 13.46
C LEU A 237 -5.43 -9.56 12.62
N ILE A 238 -5.01 -9.07 11.46
CA ILE A 238 -5.83 -8.30 10.53
C ILE A 238 -5.75 -8.98 9.15
N PRO A 239 -6.65 -9.92 8.82
CA PRO A 239 -6.69 -10.54 7.51
C PRO A 239 -6.99 -9.51 6.41
N ALA A 240 -6.35 -9.68 5.24
CA ALA A 240 -6.43 -8.80 4.09
C ALA A 240 -6.41 -9.59 2.78
N GLY A 241 -7.15 -9.15 1.78
CA GLY A 241 -7.19 -9.76 0.45
C GLY A 241 -8.38 -10.72 0.27
N GLY A 242 -9.31 -10.34 -0.62
CA GLY A 242 -10.53 -11.13 -0.89
C GLY A 242 -11.71 -10.83 0.04
N ILE A 243 -11.61 -9.87 0.95
CA ILE A 243 -12.72 -9.43 1.82
C ILE A 243 -13.48 -8.32 1.09
N PHE A 244 -14.66 -8.64 0.57
CA PHE A 244 -15.44 -7.74 -0.29
C PHE A 244 -16.73 -7.25 0.34
N THR A 245 -17.31 -7.97 1.29
CA THR A 245 -18.55 -7.65 1.99
C THR A 245 -18.37 -7.62 3.51
N GLY A 246 -19.35 -7.06 4.24
CA GLY A 246 -19.39 -7.14 5.70
C GLY A 246 -19.45 -8.59 6.21
N SER A 247 -20.15 -9.47 5.49
CA SER A 247 -20.21 -10.91 5.85
C SER A 247 -18.87 -11.63 5.71
N ASP A 248 -18.08 -11.30 4.69
CA ASP A 248 -16.71 -11.82 4.56
C ASP A 248 -15.87 -11.38 5.77
N ALA A 249 -16.01 -10.12 6.18
CA ALA A 249 -15.33 -9.57 7.35
C ALA A 249 -15.74 -10.29 8.64
N VAL A 250 -17.04 -10.48 8.88
CA VAL A 250 -17.58 -11.14 10.07
C VAL A 250 -17.03 -12.55 10.20
N SER A 251 -16.85 -13.28 9.09
CA SER A 251 -16.33 -14.65 9.13
C SER A 251 -14.92 -14.73 9.77
N PHE A 252 -14.07 -13.74 9.55
CA PHE A 252 -12.75 -13.65 10.18
C PHE A 252 -12.82 -13.13 11.62
N LEU A 253 -13.68 -12.15 11.89
CA LEU A 253 -13.87 -11.58 13.23
C LEU A 253 -14.38 -12.64 14.21
N GLU A 254 -15.28 -13.52 13.78
CA GLU A 254 -15.76 -14.66 14.57
C GLU A 254 -14.66 -15.71 14.84
N GLN A 255 -13.66 -15.79 13.98
CA GLN A 255 -12.50 -16.64 14.16
C GLN A 255 -11.39 -15.99 15.01
N GLY A 256 -11.63 -14.80 15.57
CA GLY A 256 -10.70 -14.11 16.46
C GLY A 256 -9.78 -13.09 15.78
N ALA A 257 -10.09 -12.67 14.56
CA ALA A 257 -9.41 -11.52 13.97
C ALA A 257 -9.69 -10.24 14.78
N GLY A 258 -8.66 -9.42 15.00
CA GLY A 258 -8.83 -8.13 15.67
C GLY A 258 -9.55 -7.10 14.81
N ALA A 259 -9.33 -7.14 13.50
CA ALA A 259 -9.98 -6.32 12.48
C ALA A 259 -9.85 -7.00 11.12
N VAL A 260 -10.41 -6.38 10.06
CA VAL A 260 -10.15 -6.75 8.66
C VAL A 260 -9.54 -5.57 7.92
N GLN A 261 -8.62 -5.84 6.98
CA GLN A 261 -8.10 -4.82 6.08
C GLN A 261 -8.73 -4.96 4.70
N VAL A 262 -9.30 -3.87 4.22
CA VAL A 262 -10.03 -3.78 2.94
C VAL A 262 -9.49 -2.62 2.10
N ALA A 263 -9.47 -2.79 0.78
CA ALA A 263 -8.96 -1.76 -0.13
C ALA A 263 -9.79 -1.65 -1.42
N THR A 264 -10.10 -2.77 -2.07
CA THR A 264 -10.66 -2.83 -3.43
C THR A 264 -11.84 -1.89 -3.65
N ARG A 265 -12.83 -1.87 -2.76
CA ARG A 265 -14.00 -1.00 -2.91
C ARG A 265 -13.66 0.48 -2.69
N PHE A 266 -12.65 0.77 -1.89
CA PHE A 266 -12.20 2.14 -1.65
C PHE A 266 -11.37 2.71 -2.80
N THR A 267 -10.83 1.89 -3.71
CA THR A 267 -10.12 2.39 -4.91
C THR A 267 -11.00 3.22 -5.83
N VAL A 268 -12.31 2.99 -5.81
CA VAL A 268 -13.30 3.72 -6.61
C VAL A 268 -14.12 4.72 -5.80
N SER A 269 -13.76 4.98 -4.55
CA SER A 269 -14.40 6.03 -3.74
C SER A 269 -14.02 7.43 -4.25
N ARG A 270 -14.82 8.42 -3.88
CA ARG A 270 -14.55 9.84 -4.24
C ARG A 270 -13.22 10.31 -3.65
N GLU A 271 -12.92 9.92 -2.42
CA GLU A 271 -11.76 10.32 -1.64
C GLU A 271 -10.47 9.64 -2.08
N CYS A 272 -10.55 8.54 -2.81
CA CYS A 272 -9.38 7.85 -3.36
C CYS A 272 -8.69 8.67 -4.46
N GLY A 273 -7.36 8.66 -4.47
CA GLY A 273 -6.53 9.46 -5.37
C GLY A 273 -6.45 8.97 -6.82
N LEU A 274 -7.04 7.82 -7.16
CA LEU A 274 -7.08 7.38 -8.55
C LEU A 274 -7.84 8.38 -9.43
N PRO A 275 -7.35 8.67 -10.65
CA PRO A 275 -8.08 9.47 -11.63
C PRO A 275 -9.47 8.91 -11.92
N GLN A 276 -10.41 9.79 -12.27
CA GLN A 276 -11.80 9.39 -12.45
C GLN A 276 -11.99 8.38 -13.60
N ASP A 277 -11.27 8.57 -14.70
CA ASP A 277 -11.27 7.64 -15.84
C ASP A 277 -10.74 6.25 -15.44
N VAL A 278 -9.70 6.19 -14.62
CA VAL A 278 -9.18 4.93 -14.06
C VAL A 278 -10.24 4.24 -13.20
N LYS A 279 -10.95 4.98 -12.32
CA LYS A 279 -12.06 4.43 -11.53
C LYS A 279 -13.16 3.84 -12.42
N GLN A 280 -13.49 4.49 -13.54
CA GLN A 280 -14.46 3.95 -14.50
C GLN A 280 -13.98 2.64 -15.14
N HIS A 281 -12.68 2.51 -15.46
CA HIS A 281 -12.10 1.25 -15.95
C HIS A 281 -12.21 0.14 -14.90
N TYR A 282 -11.97 0.45 -13.62
CA TYR A 282 -12.14 -0.55 -12.55
C TYR A 282 -13.57 -1.07 -12.45
N PHE A 283 -14.58 -0.21 -12.60
CA PHE A 283 -15.97 -0.64 -12.63
C PHE A 283 -16.32 -1.48 -13.86
N ALA A 284 -15.69 -1.19 -14.99
CA ALA A 284 -15.93 -1.92 -16.23
C ALA A 284 -15.18 -3.25 -16.30
N ALA A 285 -14.18 -3.45 -15.44
CA ALA A 285 -13.29 -4.60 -15.48
C ALA A 285 -14.05 -5.94 -15.40
N THR A 286 -13.55 -6.90 -16.15
CA THR A 286 -13.96 -8.32 -16.09
C THR A 286 -12.92 -9.14 -15.33
N GLU A 287 -13.26 -10.35 -14.93
CA GLU A 287 -12.36 -11.20 -14.13
C GLU A 287 -11.09 -11.58 -14.92
N ASP A 288 -11.23 -11.83 -16.21
CA ASP A 288 -10.13 -12.19 -17.13
C ASP A 288 -9.17 -11.02 -17.43
N GLU A 289 -9.58 -9.79 -17.17
CA GLU A 289 -8.69 -8.61 -17.26
C GLU A 289 -7.82 -8.43 -16.00
N ILE A 290 -8.08 -9.17 -14.92
CA ILE A 290 -7.30 -9.08 -13.69
C ILE A 290 -6.23 -10.15 -13.70
N GLU A 291 -5.01 -9.75 -13.99
CA GLU A 291 -3.87 -10.67 -14.10
C GLU A 291 -2.86 -10.53 -12.97
N VAL A 292 -2.13 -11.62 -12.72
CA VAL A 292 -0.90 -11.61 -11.93
C VAL A 292 0.27 -11.83 -12.86
N ASN A 293 1.22 -10.89 -12.86
CA ASN A 293 2.38 -10.92 -13.74
C ASN A 293 3.69 -10.65 -12.99
N GLN A 294 4.83 -10.77 -13.68
CA GLN A 294 6.17 -10.57 -13.13
C GLN A 294 6.92 -9.38 -13.74
N ILE A 295 6.19 -8.39 -14.27
CA ILE A 295 6.81 -7.22 -14.89
C ILE A 295 7.38 -6.22 -13.87
N SER A 296 7.01 -6.34 -12.59
CA SER A 296 7.51 -5.45 -11.55
C SER A 296 9.03 -5.51 -11.40
N PRO A 297 9.71 -4.36 -11.28
CA PRO A 297 11.15 -4.33 -11.05
C PRO A 297 11.56 -4.79 -9.65
N THR A 298 10.61 -5.01 -8.74
CA THR A 298 10.87 -5.50 -7.38
C THR A 298 11.12 -7.00 -7.31
N GLY A 299 10.79 -7.74 -8.39
CA GLY A 299 10.84 -9.21 -8.43
C GLY A 299 9.64 -9.91 -7.80
N TYR A 300 8.71 -9.18 -7.18
CA TYR A 300 7.44 -9.76 -6.70
C TYR A 300 6.41 -9.83 -7.84
N PRO A 301 5.61 -10.90 -7.92
CA PRO A 301 4.40 -10.91 -8.73
C PRO A 301 3.47 -9.77 -8.35
N MET A 302 2.75 -9.23 -9.32
CA MET A 302 1.89 -8.07 -9.12
C MET A 302 0.53 -8.30 -9.77
N ARG A 303 -0.56 -8.09 -9.01
CA ARG A 303 -1.92 -8.15 -9.55
C ARG A 303 -2.37 -6.76 -9.98
N MET A 304 -2.87 -6.68 -11.21
CA MET A 304 -3.31 -5.44 -11.83
C MET A 304 -4.26 -5.70 -13.00
N LEU A 305 -4.88 -4.65 -13.52
CA LEU A 305 -5.60 -4.73 -14.78
C LEU A 305 -4.64 -4.88 -15.96
N SER A 306 -4.93 -5.78 -16.88
CA SER A 306 -4.16 -6.03 -18.11
C SER A 306 -4.09 -4.81 -19.04
N SER A 307 -5.12 -3.93 -18.97
CA SER A 307 -5.17 -2.65 -19.69
C SER A 307 -4.32 -1.54 -19.07
N SER A 308 -3.56 -1.83 -18.00
CA SER A 308 -2.73 -0.83 -17.32
C SER A 308 -1.68 -0.21 -18.22
N PRO A 309 -1.50 1.12 -18.21
CA PRO A 309 -0.40 1.76 -18.93
C PRO A 309 0.99 1.40 -18.36
N ALA A 310 1.06 0.74 -17.20
CA ALA A 310 2.30 0.17 -16.68
C ALA A 310 2.75 -1.08 -17.45
N ILE A 311 1.84 -1.72 -18.18
CA ILE A 311 2.12 -2.85 -19.07
C ILE A 311 2.42 -2.28 -20.46
N GLY A 312 3.68 -2.20 -20.82
CA GLY A 312 4.08 -1.65 -22.10
C GLY A 312 5.57 -1.47 -22.21
N ASP A 313 6.02 -1.06 -23.38
CA ASP A 313 7.41 -0.88 -23.71
C ASP A 313 7.79 0.58 -24.06
N GLY A 314 9.07 0.84 -24.27
CA GLY A 314 9.58 2.15 -24.67
C GLY A 314 9.58 3.20 -23.58
N ILE A 315 9.48 2.81 -22.33
CA ILE A 315 9.51 3.71 -21.18
C ILE A 315 10.94 4.01 -20.78
N ARG A 316 11.32 5.28 -20.76
CA ARG A 316 12.64 5.71 -20.29
C ARG A 316 12.65 5.81 -18.76
N PRO A 317 13.68 5.25 -18.08
CA PRO A 317 13.87 5.46 -16.64
C PRO A 317 14.01 6.95 -16.32
N ASN A 318 13.34 7.41 -15.27
CA ASN A 318 13.40 8.79 -14.80
C ASN A 318 13.75 8.83 -13.29
N CYS A 319 14.86 8.16 -12.94
CA CYS A 319 15.32 8.01 -11.57
C CYS A 319 15.77 9.33 -10.96
N GLU A 320 16.23 10.27 -11.80
CA GLU A 320 16.58 11.63 -11.41
C GLU A 320 15.40 12.40 -10.80
N ALA A 321 14.18 12.03 -11.21
CA ALA A 321 12.95 12.62 -10.65
C ALA A 321 12.41 11.78 -9.48
N TYR A 322 12.12 10.49 -9.73
CA TYR A 322 11.21 9.71 -8.89
C TYR A 322 11.91 8.66 -8.03
N GLY A 323 13.20 8.41 -8.24
CA GLY A 323 13.88 7.27 -7.64
C GLY A 323 13.60 5.97 -8.39
N TYR A 324 13.76 4.84 -7.72
CA TYR A 324 13.46 3.54 -8.31
C TYR A 324 13.05 2.51 -7.26
N LEU A 325 12.36 1.49 -7.73
CA LEU A 325 11.97 0.33 -6.93
C LEU A 325 13.11 -0.69 -6.90
N LEU A 326 13.30 -1.34 -5.75
CA LEU A 326 14.36 -2.30 -5.54
C LEU A 326 13.81 -3.73 -5.46
N ASP A 327 14.54 -4.67 -6.06
CA ASP A 327 14.36 -6.09 -5.85
C ASP A 327 15.02 -6.57 -4.53
N SER A 328 15.03 -7.88 -4.30
CA SER A 328 15.64 -8.48 -3.11
C SER A 328 17.16 -8.26 -3.00
N ASN A 329 17.82 -7.95 -4.13
CA ASN A 329 19.25 -7.68 -4.19
C ASN A 329 19.59 -6.19 -4.00
N GLY A 330 18.59 -5.34 -3.79
CA GLY A 330 18.77 -3.90 -3.68
C GLY A 330 19.05 -3.22 -5.02
N SER A 331 18.63 -3.83 -6.13
CA SER A 331 18.81 -3.33 -7.51
C SER A 331 17.46 -3.12 -8.18
N CYS A 332 17.41 -2.25 -9.19
CA CYS A 332 16.23 -2.10 -10.02
C CYS A 332 16.36 -2.96 -11.28
N SER A 333 15.59 -4.03 -11.39
CA SER A 333 15.67 -4.95 -12.52
C SER A 333 15.26 -4.30 -13.85
N TYR A 334 14.40 -3.25 -13.82
CA TYR A 334 14.09 -2.47 -15.03
C TYR A 334 15.32 -1.74 -15.58
N ILE A 335 16.12 -1.07 -14.73
CA ILE A 335 17.33 -0.39 -15.16
C ILE A 335 18.32 -1.41 -15.78
N THR A 336 18.47 -2.56 -15.15
CA THR A 336 19.33 -3.63 -15.66
C THR A 336 18.88 -4.08 -17.06
N ALA A 337 17.59 -4.35 -17.25
CA ALA A 337 17.01 -4.72 -18.53
C ALA A 337 17.15 -3.58 -19.57
N TYR A 338 16.84 -2.35 -19.18
CA TYR A 338 16.98 -1.18 -20.04
C TYR A 338 18.40 -0.98 -20.55
N ASN A 339 19.40 -1.08 -19.65
CA ASN A 339 20.82 -0.93 -20.02
C ASN A 339 21.28 -2.04 -20.97
N ARG A 340 20.81 -3.27 -20.78
CA ARG A 340 21.07 -4.39 -21.71
C ARG A 340 20.54 -4.07 -23.10
N GLU A 341 19.32 -3.59 -23.20
CA GLU A 341 18.72 -3.23 -24.51
C GLU A 341 19.39 -2.02 -25.15
N VAL A 342 19.83 -1.01 -24.39
CA VAL A 342 20.63 0.11 -24.88
C VAL A 342 21.95 -0.39 -25.50
N ALA A 343 22.62 -1.31 -24.82
CA ALA A 343 23.87 -1.88 -25.29
C ALA A 343 23.71 -2.76 -26.56
N ALA A 344 22.59 -3.49 -26.62
CA ALA A 344 22.28 -4.36 -27.77
C ALA A 344 21.84 -3.56 -29.02
N HIS A 345 21.31 -2.33 -28.85
CA HIS A 345 20.76 -1.52 -29.93
C HIS A 345 21.34 -0.10 -29.94
N PRO A 346 22.65 0.07 -30.23
CA PRO A 346 23.30 1.37 -30.24
C PRO A 346 22.62 2.36 -31.20
N GLY A 347 22.35 3.58 -30.73
CA GLY A 347 21.77 4.64 -31.56
C GLY A 347 20.23 4.60 -31.68
N VAL A 348 19.57 3.57 -31.15
CA VAL A 348 18.11 3.52 -31.11
C VAL A 348 17.59 4.48 -30.03
N LYS A 349 16.74 5.44 -30.45
CA LYS A 349 16.21 6.48 -29.55
C LYS A 349 15.15 5.98 -28.57
N ARG A 350 14.37 4.98 -28.97
CA ARG A 350 13.29 4.41 -28.16
C ARG A 350 13.60 2.95 -27.87
N ILE A 351 14.06 2.68 -26.69
CA ILE A 351 14.37 1.34 -26.21
C ILE A 351 13.09 0.68 -25.72
N SER A 352 12.90 -0.58 -26.10
CA SER A 352 11.76 -1.42 -25.69
C SER A 352 12.25 -2.45 -24.67
N VAL A 353 11.66 -2.47 -23.50
CA VAL A 353 11.83 -3.51 -22.48
C VAL A 353 10.47 -4.18 -22.28
N ARG A 354 10.37 -5.45 -22.65
CA ARG A 354 9.07 -6.15 -22.71
C ARG A 354 8.75 -6.95 -21.46
N ASP A 355 9.78 -7.42 -20.75
CA ASP A 355 9.67 -8.30 -19.59
C ASP A 355 9.65 -7.55 -18.25
N LYS A 356 9.88 -6.25 -18.26
CA LYS A 356 9.89 -5.37 -17.08
C LYS A 356 9.29 -4.00 -17.41
N THR A 357 8.79 -3.31 -16.39
CA THR A 357 8.30 -1.94 -16.55
C THR A 357 8.93 -0.97 -15.54
N CYS A 358 9.03 0.30 -15.91
CA CYS A 358 9.45 1.36 -15.00
C CYS A 358 8.24 1.87 -14.21
N LEU A 359 7.88 1.21 -13.11
CA LEU A 359 6.74 1.61 -12.28
C LEU A 359 6.87 3.03 -11.74
N CYS A 360 8.03 3.48 -11.31
CA CYS A 360 8.23 4.86 -10.82
C CYS A 360 7.79 5.91 -11.85
N THR A 361 8.12 5.70 -13.16
CA THR A 361 7.68 6.59 -14.22
C THR A 361 6.17 6.47 -14.47
N GLN A 362 5.62 5.26 -14.41
CA GLN A 362 4.18 5.03 -14.59
C GLN A 362 3.37 5.60 -13.41
N MET A 363 3.85 5.38 -12.19
CA MET A 363 3.16 5.81 -10.96
C MET A 363 3.14 7.34 -10.75
N ARG A 364 3.91 8.11 -11.50
CA ARG A 364 3.94 9.58 -11.39
C ARG A 364 2.57 10.25 -11.57
N ASN A 365 1.66 9.59 -12.29
CA ASN A 365 0.31 10.07 -12.54
C ASN A 365 -0.71 9.46 -11.56
N PHE A 366 -0.24 8.65 -10.58
CA PHE A 366 -1.08 7.94 -9.61
C PHE A 366 -1.99 6.87 -10.22
N ASP A 367 -1.63 6.30 -11.35
CA ASP A 367 -2.46 5.41 -12.16
C ASP A 367 -1.81 4.06 -12.51
N CYS A 368 -1.05 3.45 -11.60
CA CYS A 368 -0.40 2.16 -11.85
C CYS A 368 -1.36 0.96 -11.98
N TRP A 369 -2.63 1.15 -11.70
CA TRP A 369 -3.76 0.24 -11.93
C TRP A 369 -3.64 -1.13 -11.26
N THR A 370 -2.93 -1.20 -10.15
CA THR A 370 -2.94 -2.40 -9.31
C THR A 370 -4.26 -2.53 -8.58
N CYS A 371 -4.79 -3.74 -8.49
CA CYS A 371 -6.11 -3.99 -7.91
C CYS A 371 -6.17 -5.32 -7.16
N GLY A 372 -7.15 -5.49 -6.28
CA GLY A 372 -7.48 -6.79 -5.69
C GLY A 372 -8.19 -7.70 -6.69
N HIS A 373 -8.18 -9.00 -6.43
CA HIS A 373 -8.82 -9.98 -7.32
C HIS A 373 -10.29 -9.66 -7.59
N TYR A 374 -11.03 -9.21 -6.58
CA TYR A 374 -12.46 -8.89 -6.73
C TYR A 374 -12.76 -7.50 -7.32
N ALA A 375 -11.80 -6.86 -7.99
CA ALA A 375 -12.07 -5.59 -8.68
C ALA A 375 -13.18 -5.73 -9.73
N TYR A 376 -13.31 -6.88 -10.40
CA TYR A 376 -14.37 -7.14 -11.37
C TYR A 376 -15.81 -7.10 -10.77
N ARG A 377 -15.93 -7.20 -9.43
CA ARG A 377 -17.21 -7.09 -8.70
C ARG A 377 -17.58 -5.66 -8.33
N LEU A 378 -16.72 -4.68 -8.60
CA LEU A 378 -16.99 -3.28 -8.24
C LEU A 378 -18.27 -2.76 -8.88
N LYS A 379 -18.61 -3.21 -10.09
CA LYS A 379 -19.88 -2.90 -10.77
C LYS A 379 -21.12 -3.26 -9.94
N ASP A 380 -21.02 -4.27 -9.07
CA ASP A 380 -22.12 -4.72 -8.22
C ASP A 380 -22.36 -3.76 -7.04
N THR A 381 -21.40 -2.85 -6.77
CA THR A 381 -21.46 -1.90 -5.64
C THR A 381 -21.98 -0.52 -6.03
N SER A 382 -22.29 -0.30 -7.30
CA SER A 382 -22.64 1.01 -7.82
C SER A 382 -23.75 0.88 -8.88
N ARG A 383 -24.15 1.99 -9.46
CA ARG A 383 -25.11 2.03 -10.57
C ARG A 383 -24.59 2.87 -11.72
N ARG A 384 -25.11 2.60 -12.92
CA ARG A 384 -24.87 3.45 -14.07
C ARG A 384 -25.70 4.73 -14.00
N LEU A 385 -25.05 5.83 -14.33
CA LEU A 385 -25.69 7.14 -14.50
C LEU A 385 -26.23 7.29 -15.95
N PRO A 386 -27.09 8.29 -16.20
CA PRO A 386 -27.65 8.52 -17.55
C PRO A 386 -26.60 8.76 -18.65
N ASP A 387 -25.43 9.27 -18.29
CA ASP A 387 -24.30 9.49 -19.22
C ASP A 387 -23.48 8.21 -19.48
N GLY A 388 -23.89 7.07 -18.91
CA GLY A 388 -23.23 5.79 -19.05
C GLY A 388 -22.05 5.56 -18.10
N SER A 389 -21.65 6.56 -17.32
CA SER A 389 -20.62 6.40 -16.28
C SER A 389 -21.15 5.65 -15.04
N TRP A 390 -20.24 5.16 -14.21
CA TRP A 390 -20.57 4.59 -12.90
C TRP A 390 -20.57 5.67 -11.82
N GLN A 391 -21.56 5.64 -10.94
CA GLN A 391 -21.64 6.53 -9.79
C GLN A 391 -20.48 6.27 -8.83
N LEU A 392 -19.69 7.31 -8.50
CA LEU A 392 -18.69 7.21 -7.45
C LEU A 392 -19.34 7.40 -6.08
N LEU A 393 -19.15 6.44 -5.20
CA LEU A 393 -19.59 6.51 -3.81
C LEU A 393 -18.55 7.25 -2.96
N ASN A 394 -18.98 7.84 -1.84
CA ASN A 394 -18.05 8.33 -0.84
C ASN A 394 -17.55 7.18 0.05
N ALA A 395 -16.42 7.39 0.70
CA ALA A 395 -15.82 6.39 1.58
C ALA A 395 -16.72 6.05 2.78
N GLU A 396 -17.51 7.00 3.30
CA GLU A 396 -18.47 6.79 4.37
C GLU A 396 -19.53 5.73 4.01
N HIS A 397 -20.12 5.81 2.81
CA HIS A 397 -21.10 4.82 2.37
C HIS A 397 -20.48 3.42 2.31
N ILE A 398 -19.27 3.30 1.73
CA ILE A 398 -18.57 2.02 1.62
C ILE A 398 -18.20 1.48 3.00
N PHE A 399 -17.75 2.35 3.91
CA PHE A 399 -17.41 1.97 5.29
C PHE A 399 -18.64 1.47 6.05
N HIS A 400 -19.75 2.20 5.99
CA HIS A 400 -21.00 1.80 6.61
C HIS A 400 -21.56 0.50 6.02
N ASP A 401 -21.37 0.27 4.73
CA ASP A 401 -21.75 -1.00 4.12
C ASP A 401 -20.97 -2.17 4.74
N TYR A 402 -19.65 -2.07 4.87
CA TYR A 402 -18.88 -3.08 5.61
C TYR A 402 -19.35 -3.21 7.07
N GLN A 403 -19.62 -2.09 7.74
CA GLN A 403 -19.94 -2.05 9.17
C GLN A 403 -21.29 -2.68 9.50
N PHE A 404 -22.31 -2.43 8.67
CA PHE A 404 -23.71 -2.70 9.01
C PHE A 404 -24.39 -3.76 8.13
N SER A 405 -23.83 -4.09 6.96
CA SER A 405 -24.44 -5.08 6.07
C SER A 405 -24.36 -6.49 6.62
N THR A 406 -25.38 -7.29 6.27
CA THR A 406 -25.48 -8.72 6.58
C THR A 406 -25.78 -9.51 5.30
N ASP A 407 -25.71 -10.83 5.37
CA ASP A 407 -26.15 -11.77 4.33
C ASP A 407 -25.43 -11.62 2.98
N GLY A 408 -24.20 -11.10 2.99
CA GLY A 408 -23.44 -10.84 1.76
C GLY A 408 -24.03 -9.73 0.88
N LYS A 409 -25.04 -9.00 1.41
CA LYS A 409 -25.66 -7.89 0.70
C LYS A 409 -24.75 -6.67 0.70
N ILE A 410 -24.88 -5.89 -0.34
CA ILE A 410 -24.23 -4.58 -0.51
C ILE A 410 -25.32 -3.52 -0.39
N LEU A 411 -25.07 -2.46 0.40
CA LEU A 411 -26.00 -1.35 0.52
C LEU A 411 -26.18 -0.67 -0.85
N PRO A 412 -27.42 -0.42 -1.27
CA PRO A 412 -27.66 0.24 -2.54
C PRO A 412 -27.03 1.64 -2.56
N PRO A 413 -26.55 2.10 -3.72
CA PRO A 413 -26.07 3.46 -3.88
C PRO A 413 -27.16 4.47 -3.47
N PRO A 414 -26.80 5.57 -2.82
CA PRO A 414 -27.75 6.64 -2.50
C PRO A 414 -28.37 7.20 -3.78
N GLY A 415 -29.66 7.59 -3.67
CA GLY A 415 -30.47 8.10 -4.78
C GLY A 415 -29.92 9.38 -5.42
#